data_132a33e24e8dd836056b23ac0935f5f2
#
_entry.id   132a33e24e8dd836056b23ac0935f5f2
#
_cell.length_a   1.000
_cell.length_b   1.000
_cell.length_c   1.000
_cell.angle_alpha   90.00
_cell.angle_beta   90.00
_cell.angle_gamma   90.00
#
_symmetry.space_group_name_H-M   'P 1'
#
loop_
_entity.id
_entity.type
_entity.pdbx_description
1 polymer ?
#
loop_
_entity_poly.entity_id
_entity_poly.type
_entity_poly.pdbx_seq_one_letter_code
_entity_poly.pdbx_strand_id
1 'polypeptide(L)'
;ALLAENFYKTDNFIKAKKIYKIMSKQGEAFFWYSAKQNAKIFIQEGKKEKALKLITNTYEKLSEQNIYITFDYAKFLKNNEQFEDSIKLYTKIIKKIKKDHPLYPKAKDGRGVAYERIGEWEKAEKDLLSSLDASPDQAYVINYLAYSWIEKGVKIEQSLKMLEKANNLKSNDPYIIDSLGWALFKLKRYKDAKYYLQSAVELMPSDPIVNDHYGDVLWKNGNKIQARYYWSYVLNLEDAEEDLKNNIRNKLILGL
;
A
#
# COMPACT_ATOMS: atom_id res chain seq x y z
N ALA A 1 10.95 12.70 -22.52
CA ALA A 1 10.44 12.25 -21.21
C ALA A 1 10.41 13.40 -20.21
N LEU A 2 11.56 14.00 -19.84
CA LEU A 2 11.67 15.06 -18.81
C LEU A 2 10.69 16.23 -19.01
N LEU A 3 10.53 16.73 -20.24
CA LEU A 3 9.59 17.81 -20.52
C LEU A 3 8.13 17.41 -20.27
N ALA A 4 7.75 16.18 -20.62
CA ALA A 4 6.40 15.67 -20.37
C ALA A 4 6.13 15.47 -18.87
N GLU A 5 7.13 14.97 -18.13
CA GLU A 5 7.06 14.83 -16.67
C GLU A 5 6.96 16.20 -15.97
N ASN A 6 7.65 17.22 -16.49
CA ASN A 6 7.55 18.57 -15.94
C ASN A 6 6.13 19.14 -16.13
N PHE A 7 5.54 18.96 -17.32
CA PHE A 7 4.14 19.33 -17.54
C PHE A 7 3.16 18.52 -16.68
N TYR A 8 3.45 17.24 -16.43
CA TYR A 8 2.66 16.42 -15.55
C TYR A 8 2.69 16.94 -14.09
N LYS A 9 3.89 17.27 -13.58
CA LYS A 9 4.08 17.81 -12.22
C LYS A 9 3.45 19.19 -11.99
N THR A 10 3.24 19.94 -13.07
CA THR A 10 2.58 21.26 -13.04
C THR A 10 1.12 21.19 -13.50
N ASP A 11 0.51 20.01 -13.46
CA ASP A 11 -0.88 19.72 -13.84
C ASP A 11 -1.26 20.16 -15.27
N ASN A 12 -0.26 20.45 -16.12
CA ASN A 12 -0.51 20.77 -17.53
C ASN A 12 -0.68 19.47 -18.35
N PHE A 13 -1.74 18.73 -18.04
CA PHE A 13 -2.01 17.42 -18.63
C PHE A 13 -2.19 17.45 -20.15
N ILE A 14 -2.71 18.58 -20.70
CA ILE A 14 -2.86 18.73 -22.16
C ILE A 14 -1.52 18.67 -22.86
N LYS A 15 -0.54 19.43 -22.38
CA LYS A 15 0.82 19.43 -22.95
C LYS A 15 1.54 18.12 -22.71
N ALA A 16 1.42 17.55 -21.51
CA ALA A 16 1.99 16.24 -21.18
C ALA A 16 1.48 15.15 -22.15
N LYS A 17 0.15 15.04 -22.33
CA LYS A 17 -0.49 14.07 -23.25
C LYS A 17 -0.02 14.24 -24.70
N LYS A 18 0.16 15.49 -25.20
CA LYS A 18 0.70 15.73 -26.55
C LYS A 18 2.09 15.14 -26.73
N ILE A 19 2.97 15.32 -25.74
CA ILE A 19 4.34 14.79 -25.80
C ILE A 19 4.32 13.26 -25.69
N TYR A 20 3.54 12.68 -24.78
CA TYR A 20 3.41 11.22 -24.70
C TYR A 20 2.86 10.60 -25.99
N LYS A 21 1.95 11.27 -26.70
CA LYS A 21 1.47 10.85 -28.03
C LYS A 21 2.59 10.83 -29.08
N ILE A 22 3.53 11.77 -29.03
CA ILE A 22 4.70 11.77 -29.93
C ILE A 22 5.64 10.62 -29.56
N MET A 23 5.93 10.48 -28.25
CA MET A 23 6.82 9.44 -27.75
C MET A 23 6.32 8.02 -28.06
N SER A 24 5.01 7.79 -27.98
CA SER A 24 4.41 6.47 -28.23
C SER A 24 4.67 5.91 -29.64
N LYS A 25 5.11 6.75 -30.58
CA LYS A 25 5.45 6.34 -31.95
C LYS A 25 6.92 5.93 -32.13
N GLN A 26 7.74 6.05 -31.07
CA GLN A 26 9.19 5.82 -31.13
C GLN A 26 9.59 4.38 -30.76
N GLY A 27 8.67 3.43 -30.78
CA GLY A 27 8.89 2.03 -30.49
C GLY A 27 8.12 1.54 -29.26
N GLU A 28 8.11 0.22 -29.04
CA GLU A 28 7.26 -0.43 -28.04
C GLU A 28 7.54 -0.01 -26.59
N ALA A 29 8.81 0.21 -26.24
CA ALA A 29 9.17 0.69 -24.90
C ALA A 29 8.57 2.07 -24.62
N PHE A 30 8.60 2.98 -25.59
CA PHE A 30 7.97 4.30 -25.47
C PHE A 30 6.45 4.22 -25.59
N PHE A 31 5.93 3.28 -26.35
CA PHE A 31 4.50 3.03 -26.43
C PHE A 31 3.94 2.62 -25.08
N TRP A 32 4.57 1.65 -24.41
CA TRP A 32 4.21 1.23 -23.05
C TRP A 32 4.38 2.36 -22.01
N TYR A 33 5.54 3.01 -22.02
CA TYR A 33 5.82 4.13 -21.11
C TYR A 33 4.77 5.25 -21.24
N SER A 34 4.46 5.66 -22.47
CA SER A 34 3.49 6.72 -22.74
C SER A 34 2.09 6.34 -22.29
N ALA A 35 1.69 5.08 -22.47
CA ALA A 35 0.41 4.57 -21.98
C ALA A 35 0.34 4.64 -20.45
N LYS A 36 1.39 4.22 -19.74
CA LYS A 36 1.46 4.32 -18.27
C LYS A 36 1.30 5.76 -17.77
N GLN A 37 1.99 6.70 -18.38
CA GLN A 37 1.90 8.11 -17.97
C GLN A 37 0.51 8.70 -18.26
N ASN A 38 -0.08 8.40 -19.42
CA ASN A 38 -1.45 8.81 -19.73
C ASN A 38 -2.49 8.16 -18.80
N ALA A 39 -2.28 6.91 -18.40
CA ALA A 39 -3.15 6.24 -17.45
C ALA A 39 -3.10 6.91 -16.06
N LYS A 40 -1.91 7.31 -15.59
CA LYS A 40 -1.77 8.11 -14.35
C LYS A 40 -2.57 9.41 -14.43
N ILE A 41 -2.49 10.12 -15.56
CA ILE A 41 -3.28 11.35 -15.77
C ILE A 41 -4.78 11.03 -15.70
N PHE A 42 -5.23 9.95 -16.35
CA PHE A 42 -6.64 9.57 -16.28
C PHE A 42 -7.10 9.22 -14.86
N ILE A 43 -6.25 8.58 -14.05
CA ILE A 43 -6.56 8.32 -12.63
C ILE A 43 -6.72 9.64 -11.87
N GLN A 44 -5.80 10.60 -12.03
CA GLN A 44 -5.90 11.93 -11.40
C GLN A 44 -7.14 12.73 -11.86
N GLU A 45 -7.56 12.53 -13.12
CA GLU A 45 -8.80 13.11 -13.65
C GLU A 45 -10.07 12.34 -13.19
N GLY A 46 -9.97 11.35 -12.30
CA GLY A 46 -11.10 10.50 -11.86
C GLY A 46 -11.61 9.51 -12.92
N LYS A 47 -10.87 9.29 -14.00
CA LYS A 47 -11.28 8.47 -15.16
C LYS A 47 -10.64 7.06 -15.10
N LYS A 48 -10.85 6.36 -13.98
CA LYS A 48 -10.24 5.03 -13.69
C LYS A 48 -10.47 4.02 -14.83
N GLU A 49 -11.70 3.92 -15.34
CA GLU A 49 -12.03 2.99 -16.44
C GLU A 49 -11.26 3.28 -17.74
N LYS A 50 -11.07 4.58 -18.08
CA LYS A 50 -10.28 4.95 -19.26
C LYS A 50 -8.81 4.59 -19.10
N ALA A 51 -8.27 4.73 -17.89
CA ALA A 51 -6.91 4.33 -17.58
C ALA A 51 -6.72 2.81 -17.74
N LEU A 52 -7.63 2.02 -17.16
CA LEU A 52 -7.63 0.56 -17.26
C LEU A 52 -7.71 0.11 -18.73
N LYS A 53 -8.68 0.62 -19.49
CA LYS A 53 -8.84 0.29 -20.91
C LYS A 53 -7.61 0.66 -21.74
N LEU A 54 -7.00 1.82 -21.48
CA LEU A 54 -5.78 2.25 -22.18
C LEU A 54 -4.62 1.28 -21.93
N ILE A 55 -4.36 0.93 -20.68
CA ILE A 55 -3.24 0.06 -20.30
C ILE A 55 -3.45 -1.36 -20.84
N THR A 56 -4.65 -1.92 -20.68
CA THR A 56 -4.99 -3.26 -21.19
C THR A 56 -4.81 -3.34 -22.70
N ASN A 57 -5.44 -2.44 -23.45
CA ASN A 57 -5.31 -2.41 -24.90
C ASN A 57 -3.86 -2.18 -25.38
N THR A 58 -3.07 -1.42 -24.60
CA THR A 58 -1.67 -1.21 -24.93
C THR A 58 -0.86 -2.48 -24.72
N TYR A 59 -1.07 -3.18 -23.59
CA TYR A 59 -0.40 -4.44 -23.29
C TYR A 59 -0.68 -5.52 -24.32
N GLU A 60 -1.93 -5.65 -24.76
CA GLU A 60 -2.36 -6.61 -25.78
C GLU A 60 -1.74 -6.35 -27.17
N LYS A 61 -1.41 -5.10 -27.47
CA LYS A 61 -0.81 -4.70 -28.75
C LYS A 61 0.72 -4.84 -28.82
N LEU A 62 1.37 -5.14 -27.71
CA LEU A 62 2.81 -5.37 -27.71
C LEU A 62 3.14 -6.66 -28.44
N SER A 63 4.14 -6.62 -29.33
CA SER A 63 4.63 -7.80 -30.06
C SER A 63 5.26 -8.81 -29.11
N GLU A 64 5.92 -8.33 -28.05
CA GLU A 64 6.54 -9.14 -27.02
C GLU A 64 6.15 -8.64 -25.63
N GLN A 65 5.52 -9.52 -24.86
CA GLN A 65 5.17 -9.28 -23.46
C GLN A 65 6.31 -9.73 -22.54
N ASN A 66 7.38 -8.94 -22.45
CA ASN A 66 8.46 -9.27 -21.54
C ASN A 66 8.04 -9.20 -20.07
N ILE A 67 8.83 -9.84 -19.20
CA ILE A 67 8.48 -9.99 -17.77
C ILE A 67 8.41 -8.65 -17.02
N TYR A 68 9.19 -7.65 -17.42
CA TYR A 68 9.19 -6.33 -16.76
C TYR A 68 7.92 -5.53 -17.10
N ILE A 69 7.50 -5.55 -18.36
CA ILE A 69 6.24 -4.94 -18.79
C ILE A 69 5.05 -5.68 -18.15
N THR A 70 5.10 -7.03 -18.13
CA THR A 70 4.08 -7.84 -17.46
C THR A 70 3.99 -7.52 -15.96
N PHE A 71 5.14 -7.30 -15.31
CA PHE A 71 5.19 -6.90 -13.89
C PHE A 71 4.59 -5.50 -13.68
N ASP A 72 4.95 -4.54 -14.51
CA ASP A 72 4.38 -3.19 -14.46
C ASP A 72 2.86 -3.20 -14.64
N TYR A 73 2.36 -4.03 -15.56
CA TYR A 73 0.93 -4.19 -15.79
C TYR A 73 0.23 -4.84 -14.59
N ALA A 74 0.80 -5.93 -14.06
CA ALA A 74 0.28 -6.57 -12.85
C ALA A 74 0.18 -5.60 -11.67
N LYS A 75 1.25 -4.79 -11.47
CA LYS A 75 1.26 -3.75 -10.44
C LYS A 75 0.20 -2.68 -10.66
N PHE A 76 0.00 -2.26 -11.92
CA PHE A 76 -1.02 -1.28 -12.25
C PHE A 76 -2.42 -1.82 -11.94
N LEU A 77 -2.71 -3.06 -12.34
CA LEU A 77 -4.00 -3.72 -12.06
C LEU A 77 -4.24 -3.84 -10.55
N LYS A 78 -3.25 -4.31 -9.79
CA LYS A 78 -3.34 -4.41 -8.34
C LYS A 78 -3.67 -3.06 -7.69
N ASN A 79 -2.98 -2.00 -8.09
CA ASN A 79 -3.19 -0.66 -7.54
C ASN A 79 -4.53 -0.03 -7.96
N ASN A 80 -5.23 -0.63 -8.91
CA ASN A 80 -6.57 -0.23 -9.35
C ASN A 80 -7.63 -1.29 -9.01
N GLU A 81 -7.35 -2.15 -8.01
CA GLU A 81 -8.29 -3.13 -7.45
C GLU A 81 -8.71 -4.25 -8.41
N GLN A 82 -7.96 -4.45 -9.51
CA GLN A 82 -8.16 -5.59 -10.41
C GLN A 82 -7.29 -6.76 -9.92
N PHE A 83 -7.64 -7.28 -8.74
CA PHE A 83 -6.77 -8.20 -8.00
C PHE A 83 -6.63 -9.56 -8.69
N GLU A 84 -7.71 -10.15 -9.19
CA GLU A 84 -7.69 -11.45 -9.83
C GLU A 84 -6.82 -11.47 -11.09
N ASP A 85 -6.93 -10.44 -11.93
CA ASP A 85 -6.11 -10.32 -13.14
C ASP A 85 -4.65 -10.02 -12.81
N SER A 86 -4.41 -9.23 -11.79
CA SER A 86 -3.07 -9.00 -11.23
C SER A 86 -2.43 -10.32 -10.75
N ILE A 87 -3.16 -11.17 -10.02
CA ILE A 87 -2.71 -12.47 -9.55
C ILE A 87 -2.32 -13.39 -10.72
N LYS A 88 -3.11 -13.41 -11.79
CA LYS A 88 -2.80 -14.20 -13.01
C LYS A 88 -1.46 -13.78 -13.61
N LEU A 89 -1.22 -12.46 -13.73
CA LEU A 89 0.00 -11.91 -14.30
C LEU A 89 1.22 -12.16 -13.41
N TYR A 90 1.12 -11.92 -12.10
CA TYR A 90 2.20 -12.25 -11.17
C TYR A 90 2.52 -13.76 -11.18
N THR A 91 1.49 -14.61 -11.28
CA THR A 91 1.67 -16.06 -11.40
C THR A 91 2.42 -16.44 -12.68
N LYS A 92 2.09 -15.80 -13.81
CA LYS A 92 2.81 -15.98 -15.10
C LYS A 92 4.28 -15.59 -14.96
N ILE A 93 4.59 -14.49 -14.26
CA ILE A 93 5.97 -14.05 -14.01
C ILE A 93 6.70 -15.05 -13.13
N ILE A 94 6.15 -15.40 -11.95
CA ILE A 94 6.78 -16.29 -10.96
C ILE A 94 7.09 -17.68 -11.56
N LYS A 95 6.26 -18.17 -12.49
CA LYS A 95 6.53 -19.44 -13.21
C LYS A 95 7.70 -19.35 -14.20
N LYS A 96 8.05 -18.14 -14.67
CA LYS A 96 9.08 -17.92 -15.70
C LYS A 96 10.45 -17.57 -15.13
N ILE A 97 10.54 -17.22 -13.85
CA ILE A 97 11.78 -16.74 -13.23
C ILE A 97 12.20 -17.64 -12.07
N LYS A 98 13.49 -17.67 -11.79
CA LYS A 98 14.03 -18.36 -10.62
C LYS A 98 13.94 -17.48 -9.38
N LYS A 99 14.16 -18.09 -8.20
CA LYS A 99 14.06 -17.41 -6.89
C LYS A 99 15.10 -16.27 -6.72
N ASP A 100 16.24 -16.39 -7.36
CA ASP A 100 17.34 -15.40 -7.35
C ASP A 100 17.11 -14.20 -8.30
N HIS A 101 16.08 -14.25 -9.14
CA HIS A 101 15.76 -13.15 -10.05
C HIS A 101 15.24 -11.93 -9.29
N PRO A 102 15.69 -10.67 -9.60
CA PRO A 102 15.32 -9.47 -8.85
C PRO A 102 13.81 -9.13 -8.82
N LEU A 103 13.03 -9.65 -9.77
CA LEU A 103 11.57 -9.51 -9.76
C LEU A 103 10.85 -10.56 -8.90
N TYR A 104 11.52 -11.66 -8.50
CA TYR A 104 10.86 -12.73 -7.77
C TYR A 104 10.27 -12.25 -6.42
N PRO A 105 11.04 -11.64 -5.52
CA PRO A 105 10.46 -11.14 -4.26
C PRO A 105 9.37 -10.10 -4.50
N LYS A 106 9.55 -9.20 -5.47
CA LYS A 106 8.56 -8.16 -5.80
C LYS A 106 7.26 -8.73 -6.38
N ALA A 107 7.35 -9.79 -7.20
CA ALA A 107 6.18 -10.46 -7.75
C ALA A 107 5.44 -11.28 -6.69
N LYS A 108 6.18 -11.89 -5.76
CA LYS A 108 5.63 -12.58 -4.60
C LYS A 108 4.91 -11.62 -3.65
N ASP A 109 5.53 -10.49 -3.32
CA ASP A 109 4.90 -9.41 -2.54
C ASP A 109 3.63 -8.91 -3.22
N GLY A 110 3.71 -8.51 -4.49
CA GLY A 110 2.56 -8.00 -5.23
C GLY A 110 1.40 -8.98 -5.31
N ARG A 111 1.68 -10.28 -5.50
CA ARG A 111 0.66 -11.32 -5.51
C ARG A 111 0.10 -11.61 -4.12
N GLY A 112 0.96 -11.60 -3.10
CA GLY A 112 0.57 -11.77 -1.71
C GLY A 112 -0.43 -10.69 -1.27
N VAL A 113 -0.11 -9.42 -1.54
CA VAL A 113 -1.05 -8.31 -1.28
C VAL A 113 -2.37 -8.50 -2.05
N ALA A 114 -2.32 -8.90 -3.32
CA ALA A 114 -3.54 -9.12 -4.11
C ALA A 114 -4.38 -10.29 -3.55
N TYR A 115 -3.75 -11.37 -3.08
CA TYR A 115 -4.45 -12.48 -2.41
C TYR A 115 -5.12 -12.02 -1.09
N GLU A 116 -4.43 -11.20 -0.29
CA GLU A 116 -5.01 -10.67 0.95
C GLU A 116 -6.27 -9.85 0.66
N ARG A 117 -6.23 -8.98 -0.35
CA ARG A 117 -7.36 -8.13 -0.74
C ARG A 117 -8.59 -8.89 -1.22
N ILE A 118 -8.44 -10.11 -1.73
CA ILE A 118 -9.56 -10.99 -2.10
C ILE A 118 -9.91 -12.03 -1.00
N GLY A 119 -9.35 -11.89 0.20
CA GLY A 119 -9.63 -12.75 1.35
C GLY A 119 -8.88 -14.09 1.38
N GLU A 120 -7.97 -14.35 0.45
CA GLU A 120 -7.20 -15.58 0.34
C GLU A 120 -5.93 -15.53 1.21
N TRP A 121 -6.12 -15.38 2.53
CA TRP A 121 -5.05 -15.09 3.47
C TRP A 121 -3.91 -16.12 3.48
N GLU A 122 -4.21 -17.42 3.46
CA GLU A 122 -3.18 -18.47 3.49
C GLU A 122 -2.22 -18.38 2.29
N LYS A 123 -2.76 -18.03 1.11
CA LYS A 123 -1.95 -17.80 -0.08
C LYS A 123 -1.15 -16.50 0.02
N ALA A 124 -1.75 -15.47 0.61
CA ALA A 124 -1.09 -14.19 0.86
C ALA A 124 0.12 -14.36 1.79
N GLU A 125 -0.07 -14.96 2.96
CA GLU A 125 0.98 -15.21 3.93
C GLU A 125 2.15 -16.01 3.33
N LYS A 126 1.83 -17.08 2.59
CA LYS A 126 2.84 -17.92 1.90
C LYS A 126 3.67 -17.11 0.91
N ASP A 127 3.05 -16.24 0.14
CA ASP A 127 3.74 -15.41 -0.85
C ASP A 127 4.58 -14.30 -0.19
N LEU A 128 4.07 -13.63 0.84
CA LEU A 128 4.81 -12.63 1.60
C LEU A 128 6.04 -13.24 2.30
N LEU A 129 5.89 -14.38 2.94
CA LEU A 129 7.01 -15.12 3.53
C LEU A 129 8.04 -15.54 2.47
N SER A 130 7.59 -16.01 1.30
CA SER A 130 8.47 -16.36 0.19
C SER A 130 9.21 -15.15 -0.40
N SER A 131 8.58 -13.96 -0.37
CA SER A 131 9.22 -12.70 -0.73
C SER A 131 10.35 -12.36 0.24
N LEU A 132 10.08 -12.45 1.55
CA LEU A 132 11.07 -12.15 2.60
C LEU A 132 12.21 -13.19 2.66
N ASP A 133 11.92 -14.45 2.32
CA ASP A 133 12.95 -15.49 2.22
C ASP A 133 13.91 -15.26 1.03
N ALA A 134 13.41 -14.67 -0.07
CA ALA A 134 14.25 -14.27 -1.21
C ALA A 134 14.95 -12.92 -1.02
N SER A 135 14.39 -12.02 -0.24
CA SER A 135 14.94 -10.68 0.06
C SER A 135 14.51 -10.27 1.47
N PRO A 136 15.36 -10.50 2.51
CA PRO A 136 14.95 -10.36 3.92
C PRO A 136 14.76 -8.92 4.41
N ASP A 137 15.33 -7.93 3.73
CA ASP A 137 15.38 -6.53 4.20
C ASP A 137 14.41 -5.61 3.47
N GLN A 138 13.22 -6.13 3.19
CA GLN A 138 12.12 -5.38 2.58
C GLN A 138 11.22 -4.78 3.68
N ALA A 139 11.56 -3.61 4.21
CA ALA A 139 10.86 -3.00 5.34
C ALA A 139 9.34 -2.95 5.17
N TYR A 140 8.85 -2.60 3.97
CA TYR A 140 7.40 -2.53 3.72
C TYR A 140 6.72 -3.91 3.66
N VAL A 141 7.39 -4.94 3.15
CA VAL A 141 6.83 -6.31 3.14
C VAL A 141 6.80 -6.86 4.56
N ILE A 142 7.84 -6.60 5.35
CA ILE A 142 7.89 -6.94 6.78
C ILE A 142 6.72 -6.27 7.52
N ASN A 143 6.55 -4.95 7.32
CA ASN A 143 5.47 -4.18 7.93
C ASN A 143 4.10 -4.74 7.55
N TYR A 144 3.87 -4.96 6.27
CA TYR A 144 2.58 -5.45 5.76
C TYR A 144 2.20 -6.81 6.36
N LEU A 145 3.14 -7.77 6.36
CA LEU A 145 2.90 -9.11 6.92
C LEU A 145 2.67 -9.04 8.44
N ALA A 146 3.51 -8.30 9.16
CA ALA A 146 3.42 -8.16 10.61
C ALA A 146 2.11 -7.48 11.02
N TYR A 147 1.72 -6.38 10.35
CA TYR A 147 0.46 -5.69 10.60
C TYR A 147 -0.75 -6.60 10.33
N SER A 148 -0.72 -7.36 9.22
CA SER A 148 -1.79 -8.32 8.91
C SER A 148 -1.93 -9.41 9.98
N TRP A 149 -0.84 -9.89 10.56
CA TRP A 149 -0.89 -10.82 11.70
C TRP A 149 -1.49 -10.18 12.95
N ILE A 150 -1.14 -8.92 13.23
CA ILE A 150 -1.67 -8.16 14.38
C ILE A 150 -3.18 -7.99 14.26
N GLU A 151 -3.68 -7.59 13.09
CA GLU A 151 -5.10 -7.42 12.84
C GLU A 151 -5.88 -8.75 12.98
N LYS A 152 -5.27 -9.84 12.57
CA LYS A 152 -5.84 -11.20 12.75
C LYS A 152 -5.68 -11.75 14.18
N GLY A 153 -5.02 -11.04 15.07
CA GLY A 153 -4.78 -11.47 16.45
C GLY A 153 -3.83 -12.64 16.59
N VAL A 154 -2.98 -12.89 15.59
CA VAL A 154 -2.02 -14.01 15.57
C VAL A 154 -0.57 -13.52 15.56
N LYS A 155 0.35 -14.30 16.10
CA LYS A 155 1.80 -14.06 16.04
C LYS A 155 2.24 -12.66 16.49
N ILE A 156 1.54 -12.02 17.44
CA ILE A 156 1.74 -10.60 17.80
C ILE A 156 3.17 -10.32 18.30
N GLU A 157 3.74 -11.22 19.12
CA GLU A 157 5.13 -11.06 19.60
C GLU A 157 6.15 -11.19 18.46
N GLN A 158 5.89 -12.09 17.50
CA GLN A 158 6.73 -12.23 16.32
C GLN A 158 6.60 -10.98 15.43
N SER A 159 5.40 -10.47 15.28
CA SER A 159 5.12 -9.22 14.56
C SER A 159 5.88 -8.04 15.16
N LEU A 160 5.90 -7.92 16.50
CA LEU A 160 6.66 -6.88 17.19
C LEU A 160 8.15 -6.91 16.80
N LYS A 161 8.80 -8.08 16.88
CA LYS A 161 10.21 -8.23 16.48
C LYS A 161 10.45 -7.88 15.00
N MET A 162 9.52 -8.26 14.14
CA MET A 162 9.60 -7.93 12.72
C MET A 162 9.46 -6.42 12.48
N LEU A 163 8.56 -5.75 13.20
CA LEU A 163 8.35 -4.31 13.09
C LEU A 163 9.53 -3.51 13.67
N GLU A 164 10.16 -3.97 14.74
CA GLU A 164 11.43 -3.43 15.23
C GLU A 164 12.52 -3.50 14.14
N LYS A 165 12.64 -4.65 13.45
CA LYS A 165 13.54 -4.77 12.28
C LYS A 165 13.15 -3.80 11.16
N ALA A 166 11.88 -3.71 10.81
CA ALA A 166 11.40 -2.80 9.76
C ALA A 166 11.72 -1.33 10.10
N ASN A 167 11.52 -0.93 11.36
CA ASN A 167 11.82 0.41 11.84
C ASN A 167 13.33 0.71 11.82
N ASN A 168 14.18 -0.29 12.09
CA ASN A 168 15.64 -0.12 11.94
C ASN A 168 16.06 0.02 10.47
N LEU A 169 15.38 -0.65 9.54
CA LEU A 169 15.63 -0.54 8.10
C LEU A 169 15.14 0.78 7.51
N LYS A 170 14.04 1.32 8.05
CA LYS A 170 13.43 2.59 7.66
C LYS A 170 12.97 3.37 8.89
N SER A 171 13.92 4.03 9.53
CA SER A 171 13.62 4.95 10.63
C SER A 171 12.77 6.13 10.14
N ASN A 172 11.86 6.57 10.97
CA ASN A 172 10.93 7.67 10.71
C ASN A 172 9.91 7.43 9.57
N ASP A 173 9.67 6.17 9.18
CA ASP A 173 8.54 5.85 8.32
C ASP A 173 7.27 5.75 9.19
N PRO A 174 6.29 6.65 9.00
CA PRO A 174 5.16 6.75 9.91
C PRO A 174 4.26 5.51 9.90
N TYR A 175 4.14 4.81 8.78
CA TYR A 175 3.35 3.57 8.70
C TYR A 175 3.98 2.44 9.50
N ILE A 176 5.32 2.37 9.52
CA ILE A 176 6.05 1.36 10.30
C ILE A 176 5.98 1.70 11.79
N ILE A 177 6.10 2.98 12.13
CA ILE A 177 6.01 3.47 13.51
C ILE A 177 4.60 3.21 14.08
N ASP A 178 3.54 3.48 13.30
CA ASP A 178 2.17 3.19 13.70
C ASP A 178 1.97 1.69 13.95
N SER A 179 2.38 0.84 13.01
CA SER A 179 2.26 -0.62 13.16
C SER A 179 3.03 -1.15 14.38
N LEU A 180 4.20 -0.58 14.68
CA LEU A 180 5.00 -0.92 15.86
C LEU A 180 4.27 -0.51 17.15
N GLY A 181 3.73 0.70 17.19
CA GLY A 181 2.91 1.16 18.30
C GLY A 181 1.66 0.32 18.49
N TRP A 182 1.01 -0.09 17.40
CA TRP A 182 -0.16 -0.94 17.43
C TRP A 182 0.14 -2.36 17.93
N ALA A 183 1.27 -2.95 17.54
CA ALA A 183 1.75 -4.23 18.11
C ALA A 183 1.90 -4.15 19.63
N LEU A 184 2.53 -3.09 20.12
CA LEU A 184 2.69 -2.84 21.56
C LEU A 184 1.34 -2.65 22.26
N PHE A 185 0.39 -1.97 21.62
CA PHE A 185 -0.97 -1.81 22.13
C PHE A 185 -1.68 -3.16 22.28
N LYS A 186 -1.63 -4.03 21.27
CA LYS A 186 -2.21 -5.37 21.32
C LYS A 186 -1.56 -6.26 22.41
N LEU A 187 -0.30 -6.03 22.71
CA LEU A 187 0.43 -6.65 23.83
C LEU A 187 0.17 -5.97 25.18
N LYS A 188 -0.76 -5.01 25.25
CA LYS A 188 -1.12 -4.24 26.46
C LYS A 188 0.03 -3.40 27.05
N ARG A 189 1.10 -3.18 26.27
CA ARG A 189 2.23 -2.30 26.63
C ARG A 189 1.87 -0.85 26.33
N TYR A 190 0.83 -0.33 26.95
CA TYR A 190 0.19 0.93 26.58
C TYR A 190 1.09 2.16 26.71
N LYS A 191 2.02 2.17 27.67
CA LYS A 191 2.97 3.28 27.79
C LYS A 191 3.93 3.35 26.61
N ASP A 192 4.50 2.20 26.23
CA ASP A 192 5.41 2.11 25.10
C ASP A 192 4.66 2.40 23.79
N ALA A 193 3.46 1.82 23.63
CA ALA A 193 2.61 2.06 22.48
C ALA A 193 2.30 3.55 22.28
N LYS A 194 2.02 4.29 23.38
CA LYS A 194 1.74 5.72 23.30
C LYS A 194 2.90 6.51 22.69
N TYR A 195 4.13 6.17 23.03
CA TYR A 195 5.32 6.83 22.48
C TYR A 195 5.38 6.74 20.94
N TYR A 196 5.22 5.51 20.41
CA TYR A 196 5.27 5.30 18.95
C TYR A 196 4.05 5.88 18.25
N LEU A 197 2.83 5.66 18.75
CA LEU A 197 1.61 6.16 18.14
C LEU A 197 1.52 7.68 18.16
N GLN A 198 2.07 8.33 19.18
CA GLN A 198 2.22 9.79 19.22
C GLN A 198 3.14 10.26 18.08
N SER A 199 4.28 9.63 17.90
CA SER A 199 5.19 9.96 16.80
C SER A 199 4.54 9.72 15.42
N ALA A 200 3.77 8.64 15.27
CA ALA A 200 3.06 8.37 14.03
C ALA A 200 2.03 9.46 13.70
N VAL A 201 1.20 9.88 14.66
CA VAL A 201 0.19 10.92 14.43
C VAL A 201 0.81 12.30 14.18
N GLU A 202 1.96 12.59 14.77
CA GLU A 202 2.72 13.84 14.49
C GLU A 202 3.23 13.85 13.04
N LEU A 203 3.63 12.69 12.49
CA LEU A 203 4.10 12.55 11.10
C LEU A 203 2.95 12.45 10.08
N MET A 204 1.81 11.89 10.49
CA MET A 204 0.61 11.70 9.64
C MET A 204 -0.65 12.23 10.35
N PRO A 205 -0.77 13.53 10.57
CA PRO A 205 -1.87 14.09 11.37
C PRO A 205 -3.26 13.91 10.74
N SER A 206 -3.34 13.67 9.43
CA SER A 206 -4.61 13.49 8.70
C SER A 206 -4.92 12.04 8.34
N ASP A 207 -4.13 11.06 8.79
CA ASP A 207 -4.42 9.66 8.54
C ASP A 207 -5.50 9.14 9.51
N PRO A 208 -6.64 8.59 9.01
CA PRO A 208 -7.72 8.17 9.88
C PRO A 208 -7.36 7.02 10.83
N ILE A 209 -6.59 6.05 10.35
CA ILE A 209 -6.20 4.86 11.14
C ILE A 209 -5.22 5.25 12.24
N VAL A 210 -4.22 6.07 11.92
CA VAL A 210 -3.23 6.53 12.90
C VAL A 210 -3.89 7.35 14.02
N ASN A 211 -4.84 8.21 13.68
CA ASN A 211 -5.61 8.97 14.68
C ASN A 211 -6.48 8.05 15.55
N ASP A 212 -7.08 7.02 14.98
CA ASP A 212 -7.85 6.03 15.74
C ASP A 212 -6.96 5.25 16.71
N HIS A 213 -5.83 4.71 16.24
CA HIS A 213 -4.86 4.00 17.07
C HIS A 213 -4.33 4.88 18.22
N TYR A 214 -4.05 6.16 17.93
CA TYR A 214 -3.59 7.08 18.97
C TYR A 214 -4.71 7.40 19.98
N GLY A 215 -5.93 7.55 19.54
CA GLY A 215 -7.10 7.67 20.41
C GLY A 215 -7.25 6.46 21.34
N ASP A 216 -7.10 5.26 20.81
CA ASP A 216 -7.21 4.00 21.56
C ASP A 216 -6.14 3.90 22.66
N VAL A 217 -4.90 4.21 22.33
CA VAL A 217 -3.80 4.16 23.33
C VAL A 217 -3.92 5.25 24.38
N LEU A 218 -4.40 6.43 24.03
CA LEU A 218 -4.70 7.49 24.99
C LEU A 218 -5.79 7.05 25.98
N TRP A 219 -6.84 6.43 25.49
CA TRP A 219 -7.92 5.90 26.34
C TRP A 219 -7.40 4.88 27.35
N LYS A 220 -6.61 3.88 26.91
CA LYS A 220 -6.02 2.87 27.77
C LYS A 220 -4.99 3.43 28.78
N ASN A 221 -4.38 4.57 28.48
CA ASN A 221 -3.52 5.32 29.42
C ASN A 221 -4.27 6.31 30.33
N GLY A 222 -5.62 6.32 30.30
CA GLY A 222 -6.45 7.20 31.15
C GLY A 222 -6.67 8.61 30.61
N ASN A 223 -6.11 8.96 29.47
CA ASN A 223 -6.22 10.28 28.82
C ASN A 223 -7.55 10.39 28.02
N LYS A 224 -8.69 10.15 28.66
CA LYS A 224 -10.00 9.95 28.01
C LYS A 224 -10.49 11.17 27.21
N ILE A 225 -10.21 12.39 27.66
CA ILE A 225 -10.62 13.61 26.95
C ILE A 225 -9.85 13.72 25.63
N GLN A 226 -8.53 13.53 25.67
CA GLN A 226 -7.69 13.56 24.46
C GLN A 226 -8.04 12.41 23.50
N ALA A 227 -8.33 11.19 24.01
CA ALA A 227 -8.78 10.08 23.18
C ALA A 227 -10.02 10.46 22.38
N ARG A 228 -11.05 11.04 23.05
CA ARG A 228 -12.27 11.49 22.38
C ARG A 228 -12.02 12.58 21.35
N TYR A 229 -11.03 13.46 21.58
CA TYR A 229 -10.64 14.48 20.60
C TYR A 229 -10.13 13.83 19.30
N TYR A 230 -9.18 12.88 19.39
CA TYR A 230 -8.64 12.20 18.20
C TYR A 230 -9.69 11.35 17.48
N TRP A 231 -10.53 10.62 18.21
CA TRP A 231 -11.65 9.89 17.63
C TRP A 231 -12.65 10.81 16.92
N SER A 232 -13.02 11.94 17.54
CA SER A 232 -13.92 12.92 16.89
C SER A 232 -13.30 13.55 15.65
N TYR A 233 -11.98 13.74 15.65
CA TYR A 233 -11.26 14.27 14.50
C TYR A 233 -11.36 13.32 13.29
N VAL A 234 -11.26 12.00 13.49
CA VAL A 234 -11.42 11.01 12.40
C VAL A 234 -12.76 11.14 11.68
N LEU A 235 -13.86 11.47 12.39
CA LEU A 235 -15.17 11.62 11.77
C LEU A 235 -15.22 12.75 10.71
N ASN A 236 -14.33 13.73 10.80
CA ASN A 236 -14.26 14.87 9.88
C ASN A 236 -13.26 14.66 8.73
N LEU A 237 -12.52 13.55 8.74
CA LEU A 237 -11.58 13.24 7.66
C LEU A 237 -12.33 12.67 6.46
N GLU A 238 -12.06 13.22 5.27
CA GLU A 238 -12.70 12.79 4.01
C GLU A 238 -12.32 11.35 3.65
N ASP A 239 -11.05 10.97 3.89
CA ASP A 239 -10.50 9.65 3.58
C ASP A 239 -10.88 8.56 4.59
N ALA A 240 -11.63 8.89 5.65
CA ALA A 240 -12.08 7.91 6.64
C ALA A 240 -13.24 7.08 6.09
N GLU A 241 -13.04 5.76 5.99
CA GLU A 241 -14.06 4.81 5.56
C GLU A 241 -15.25 4.78 6.53
N GLU A 242 -16.46 4.51 6.02
CA GLU A 242 -17.69 4.57 6.84
C GLU A 242 -17.70 3.52 7.96
N ASP A 243 -17.11 2.35 7.74
CA ASP A 243 -16.99 1.32 8.78
C ASP A 243 -16.10 1.79 9.94
N LEU A 244 -15.02 2.49 9.65
CA LEU A 244 -14.19 3.11 10.68
C LEU A 244 -14.97 4.19 11.43
N LYS A 245 -15.68 5.07 10.71
CA LYS A 245 -16.52 6.12 11.33
C LYS A 245 -17.58 5.53 12.25
N ASN A 246 -18.22 4.42 11.88
CA ASN A 246 -19.19 3.71 12.71
C ASN A 246 -18.56 3.14 13.99
N ASN A 247 -17.37 2.54 13.88
CA ASN A 247 -16.61 2.08 15.05
C ASN A 247 -16.24 3.24 15.97
N ILE A 248 -15.79 4.36 15.43
CA ILE A 248 -15.47 5.58 16.19
C ILE A 248 -16.70 6.13 16.93
N ARG A 249 -17.88 6.18 16.30
CA ARG A 249 -19.11 6.60 16.97
C ARG A 249 -19.40 5.73 18.21
N ASN A 250 -19.21 4.42 18.08
CA ASN A 250 -19.36 3.51 19.24
C ASN A 250 -18.32 3.79 20.33
N LYS A 251 -17.05 3.99 19.98
CA LYS A 251 -15.98 4.36 20.94
C LYS A 251 -16.29 5.67 21.68
N LEU A 252 -16.88 6.65 20.99
CA LEU A 252 -17.25 7.93 21.59
C LEU A 252 -18.40 7.80 22.62
N ILE A 253 -19.29 6.83 22.46
CA ILE A 253 -20.40 6.56 23.39
C ILE A 253 -19.94 5.67 24.55
N LEU A 254 -19.33 4.55 24.23
CA LEU A 254 -19.08 3.46 25.20
C LEU A 254 -17.65 3.48 25.77
N GLY A 255 -16.72 4.13 25.06
CA GLY A 255 -15.30 3.97 25.31
C GLY A 255 -14.73 2.72 24.63
N LEU A 256 -13.53 2.31 25.05
CA LEU A 256 -12.79 1.16 24.52
C LEU A 256 -12.67 0.05 25.57
#